data_ca816e76c8f40561e0ee120f8aee56da
#
_entry.id   ca816e76c8f40561e0ee120f8aee56da
#
_cell.length_a   1.000
_cell.length_b   1.000
_cell.length_c   1.000
_cell.angle_alpha   90.00
_cell.angle_beta   90.00
_cell.angle_gamma   90.00
#
_symmetry.space_group_name_H-M   'P 1'
#
loop_
_entity.id
_entity.type
_entity.pdbx_description
1 polymer ?
#
loop_
_entity_poly.entity_id
_entity_poly.type
_entity_poly.pdbx_seq_one_letter_code
_entity_poly.pdbx_strand_id
1 'polypeptide(L)'
;MILDRDGVINRDSAAFVKSPDEWLPLPGSIDAIATLCDAGYTVAIASNQSGLARGLFDRSALRAMHRKLRRLVASAGGRIDRIVVCPHGPDDGCVCRKPKPGLLQRLARHYETSLAGVPVIGDSLRDLEAAAAAGATPVLVRSGNGKKTEARLPGALRNVAVFDDLAAAARELAR
;
A
#
# COMPACT_ATOMS: atom_id res chain seq x y z
N MET A 1 -3.84 -1.09 -10.24
CA MET A 1 -3.27 -0.16 -9.25
C MET A 1 -2.82 -0.93 -8.01
N ILE A 2 -1.73 -0.50 -7.37
CA ILE A 2 -1.20 -1.17 -6.16
C ILE A 2 -1.11 -0.14 -5.03
N LEU A 3 -1.60 -0.48 -3.84
CA LEU A 3 -1.59 0.38 -2.66
C LEU A 3 -0.71 -0.21 -1.56
N ASP A 4 0.02 0.61 -0.82
CA ASP A 4 0.44 0.21 0.51
C ASP A 4 -0.76 0.22 1.46
N ARG A 5 -0.64 -0.40 2.63
CA ARG A 5 -1.71 -0.52 3.61
C ARG A 5 -1.57 0.55 4.71
N ASP A 6 -0.51 0.45 5.50
CA ASP A 6 -0.31 1.30 6.68
C ASP A 6 0.16 2.69 6.24
N GLY A 7 -0.50 3.75 6.70
CA GLY A 7 -0.23 5.13 6.27
C GLY A 7 -0.92 5.56 4.98
N VAL A 8 -1.45 4.61 4.19
CA VAL A 8 -2.20 4.88 2.95
C VAL A 8 -3.70 4.58 3.12
N ILE A 9 -4.03 3.37 3.55
CA ILE A 9 -5.42 2.93 3.74
C ILE A 9 -5.85 3.09 5.19
N ASN A 10 -4.99 2.71 6.14
CA ASN A 10 -5.23 2.83 7.56
C ASN A 10 -4.16 3.64 8.27
N ARG A 11 -4.47 4.11 9.47
CA ARG A 11 -3.50 4.78 10.34
C ARG A 11 -2.32 3.87 10.58
N ASP A 12 -1.11 4.42 10.42
CA ASP A 12 0.13 3.73 10.81
C ASP A 12 0.37 3.89 12.32
N SER A 13 1.17 3.00 12.89
CA SER A 13 1.55 3.03 14.31
C SER A 13 3.00 2.64 14.50
N ALA A 14 3.74 3.43 15.27
CA ALA A 14 5.11 3.08 15.68
C ALA A 14 5.15 1.79 16.53
N ALA A 15 4.02 1.44 17.20
CA ALA A 15 3.85 0.21 17.96
C ALA A 15 3.25 -0.94 17.13
N PHE A 16 3.18 -0.80 15.81
CA PHE A 16 2.51 -1.67 14.86
C PHE A 16 0.96 -1.70 15.05
N VAL A 17 0.25 -2.10 14.03
CA VAL A 17 -1.19 -2.38 14.07
C VAL A 17 -1.34 -3.89 14.20
N LYS A 18 -1.78 -4.36 15.37
CA LYS A 18 -1.68 -5.76 15.79
C LYS A 18 -3.01 -6.52 15.78
N SER A 19 -4.12 -5.78 15.77
CA SER A 19 -5.45 -6.38 15.84
C SER A 19 -6.45 -5.68 14.94
N PRO A 20 -7.61 -6.28 14.64
CA PRO A 20 -8.70 -5.60 13.95
C PRO A 20 -9.20 -4.32 14.66
N ASP A 21 -9.12 -4.28 16.00
CA ASP A 21 -9.58 -3.11 16.77
C ASP A 21 -8.60 -1.93 16.62
N GLU A 22 -7.31 -2.21 16.57
CA GLU A 22 -6.27 -1.22 16.29
C GLU A 22 -6.25 -0.77 14.82
N TRP A 23 -6.80 -1.60 13.92
CA TRP A 23 -6.84 -1.27 12.50
C TRP A 23 -7.96 -0.25 12.21
N LEU A 24 -7.60 1.02 12.05
CA LEU A 24 -8.52 2.13 11.81
C LEU A 24 -8.25 2.72 10.42
N PRO A 25 -9.26 2.77 9.51
CA PRO A 25 -9.08 3.38 8.21
C PRO A 25 -8.77 4.88 8.34
N LEU A 26 -7.99 5.41 7.40
CA LEU A 26 -7.82 6.85 7.23
C LEU A 26 -9.13 7.44 6.66
N PRO A 27 -9.46 8.70 6.99
CA PRO A 27 -10.63 9.36 6.45
C PRO A 27 -10.67 9.30 4.93
N GLY A 28 -11.79 8.87 4.35
CA GLY A 28 -12.00 8.77 2.91
C GLY A 28 -11.23 7.67 2.17
N SER A 29 -10.36 6.90 2.85
CA SER A 29 -9.55 5.88 2.17
C SER A 29 -10.37 4.70 1.63
N ILE A 30 -11.44 4.33 2.32
CA ILE A 30 -12.34 3.25 1.90
C ILE A 30 -13.12 3.67 0.65
N ASP A 31 -13.70 4.86 0.68
CA ASP A 31 -14.45 5.43 -0.45
C ASP A 31 -13.55 5.68 -1.66
N ALA A 32 -12.29 6.06 -1.42
CA ALA A 32 -11.29 6.20 -2.46
C ALA A 32 -11.04 4.88 -3.22
N ILE A 33 -10.98 3.75 -2.50
CA ILE A 33 -10.85 2.44 -3.14
C ILE A 33 -12.09 2.11 -3.98
N ALA A 34 -13.29 2.43 -3.50
CA ALA A 34 -14.52 2.25 -4.27
C ALA A 34 -14.49 3.10 -5.56
N THR A 35 -14.15 4.39 -5.44
CA THR A 35 -13.98 5.30 -6.59
C THR A 35 -13.02 4.75 -7.64
N LEU A 36 -11.88 4.22 -7.21
CA LEU A 36 -10.91 3.59 -8.12
C LEU A 36 -11.46 2.34 -8.81
N CYS A 37 -12.24 1.53 -8.08
CA CYS A 37 -12.89 0.36 -8.66
C CYS A 37 -13.95 0.77 -9.70
N ASP A 38 -14.75 1.79 -9.41
CA ASP A 38 -15.77 2.33 -10.34
C ASP A 38 -15.14 2.91 -11.61
N ALA A 39 -13.93 3.48 -11.49
CA ALA A 39 -13.12 3.92 -12.63
C ALA A 39 -12.43 2.77 -13.40
N GLY A 40 -12.71 1.51 -13.06
CA GLY A 40 -12.20 0.32 -13.76
C GLY A 40 -10.84 -0.18 -13.25
N TYR A 41 -10.29 0.37 -12.17
CA TYR A 41 -9.04 -0.15 -11.64
C TYR A 41 -9.21 -1.46 -10.89
N THR A 42 -8.38 -2.45 -11.20
CA THR A 42 -8.14 -3.59 -10.31
C THR A 42 -7.22 -3.14 -9.18
N VAL A 43 -7.69 -3.17 -7.93
CA VAL A 43 -6.95 -2.70 -6.77
C VAL A 43 -6.31 -3.88 -6.03
N ALA A 44 -4.98 -3.84 -5.89
CA ALA A 44 -4.19 -4.78 -5.10
C ALA A 44 -3.44 -4.05 -3.98
N ILE A 45 -3.02 -4.81 -2.95
CA ILE A 45 -2.26 -4.28 -1.82
C ILE A 45 -0.92 -5.01 -1.71
N ALA A 46 0.17 -4.24 -1.49
CA ALA A 46 1.51 -4.76 -1.25
C ALA A 46 2.08 -4.12 0.03
N SER A 47 2.14 -4.87 1.14
CA SER A 47 2.48 -4.32 2.47
C SER A 47 3.62 -5.07 3.16
N ASN A 48 4.51 -4.31 3.82
CA ASN A 48 5.53 -4.85 4.73
C ASN A 48 4.92 -5.08 6.11
N GLN A 49 4.92 -6.33 6.59
CA GLN A 49 4.31 -6.74 7.86
C GLN A 49 5.32 -7.41 8.79
N SER A 50 6.37 -6.69 9.16
CA SER A 50 7.46 -7.21 10.00
C SER A 50 7.06 -7.51 11.45
N GLY A 51 5.90 -7.06 11.89
CA GLY A 51 5.32 -7.47 13.17
C GLY A 51 5.15 -8.99 13.29
N LEU A 52 4.96 -9.69 12.15
CA LEU A 52 4.94 -11.16 12.11
C LEU A 52 6.29 -11.77 12.50
N ALA A 53 7.39 -11.31 11.89
CA ALA A 53 8.73 -11.78 12.23
C ALA A 53 9.12 -11.45 13.69
N ARG A 54 8.58 -10.35 14.22
CA ARG A 54 8.81 -9.89 15.59
C ARG A 54 7.91 -10.58 16.63
N GLY A 55 6.98 -11.45 16.21
CA GLY A 55 6.02 -12.11 17.10
C GLY A 55 5.01 -11.16 17.76
N LEU A 56 4.80 -9.95 17.25
CA LEU A 56 3.90 -8.95 17.81
C LEU A 56 2.42 -9.27 17.52
N PHE A 57 2.18 -9.98 16.46
CA PHE A 57 0.88 -10.57 16.09
C PHE A 57 1.11 -11.77 15.16
N ASP A 58 0.14 -12.62 15.07
CA ASP A 58 0.19 -13.83 14.25
C ASP A 58 -0.51 -13.66 12.89
N ARG A 59 -0.44 -14.72 12.07
CA ARG A 59 -1.11 -14.75 10.77
C ARG A 59 -2.63 -14.71 10.89
N SER A 60 -3.20 -15.15 12.03
CA SER A 60 -4.63 -15.12 12.28
C SER A 60 -5.12 -13.69 12.48
N ALA A 61 -4.41 -12.91 13.31
CA ALA A 61 -4.66 -11.48 13.52
C ALA A 61 -4.54 -10.69 12.21
N LEU A 62 -3.49 -10.95 11.42
CA LEU A 62 -3.33 -10.30 10.11
C LEU A 62 -4.50 -10.62 9.16
N ARG A 63 -4.92 -11.89 9.09
CA ARG A 63 -6.09 -12.28 8.29
C ARG A 63 -7.37 -11.61 8.77
N ALA A 64 -7.53 -11.44 10.09
CA ALA A 64 -8.69 -10.76 10.67
C ALA A 64 -8.72 -9.26 10.29
N MET A 65 -7.59 -8.57 10.33
CA MET A 65 -7.45 -7.19 9.84
C MET A 65 -7.80 -7.08 8.34
N HIS A 66 -7.29 -8.00 7.52
CA HIS A 66 -7.60 -8.01 6.08
C HIS A 66 -9.08 -8.34 5.80
N ARG A 67 -9.73 -9.18 6.60
CA ARG A 67 -11.19 -9.40 6.50
C ARG A 67 -11.98 -8.13 6.83
N LYS A 68 -11.58 -7.41 7.90
CA LYS A 68 -12.20 -6.11 8.25
C LYS A 68 -12.06 -5.11 7.09
N LEU A 69 -10.84 -4.96 6.55
CA LEU A 69 -10.57 -4.09 5.41
C LEU A 69 -11.46 -4.46 4.21
N ARG A 70 -11.46 -5.73 3.78
CA ARG A 70 -12.27 -6.18 2.63
C ARG A 70 -13.76 -5.95 2.84
N ARG A 71 -14.27 -6.17 4.05
CA ARG A 71 -15.68 -5.92 4.39
C ARG A 71 -16.03 -4.45 4.26
N LEU A 72 -15.21 -3.54 4.82
CA LEU A 72 -15.45 -2.10 4.73
C LEU A 72 -15.44 -1.62 3.28
N VAL A 73 -14.44 -2.05 2.48
CA VAL A 73 -14.36 -1.71 1.07
C VAL A 73 -15.56 -2.24 0.28
N ALA A 74 -15.98 -3.49 0.54
CA ALA A 74 -17.17 -4.07 -0.10
C ALA A 74 -18.45 -3.33 0.29
N SER A 75 -18.59 -2.88 1.54
CA SER A 75 -19.73 -2.08 1.99
C SER A 75 -19.79 -0.70 1.33
N ALA A 76 -18.66 -0.18 0.83
CA ALA A 76 -18.59 1.06 0.06
C ALA A 76 -18.70 0.84 -1.47
N GLY A 77 -18.98 -0.40 -1.92
CA GLY A 77 -19.10 -0.74 -3.34
C GLY A 77 -17.78 -1.14 -4.02
N GLY A 78 -16.65 -1.04 -3.34
CA GLY A 78 -15.34 -1.36 -3.90
C GLY A 78 -14.93 -2.83 -3.70
N ARG A 79 -13.77 -3.17 -4.27
CA ARG A 79 -13.18 -4.51 -4.12
C ARG A 79 -11.66 -4.44 -4.02
N ILE A 80 -11.08 -5.21 -3.09
CA ILE A 80 -9.65 -5.51 -3.07
C ILE A 80 -9.46 -6.89 -3.66
N ASP A 81 -8.84 -6.94 -4.82
CA ASP A 81 -8.64 -8.19 -5.54
C ASP A 81 -7.58 -9.04 -4.83
N ARG A 82 -6.41 -8.49 -4.57
CA ARG A 82 -5.32 -9.23 -3.96
C ARG A 82 -4.58 -8.44 -2.89
N ILE A 83 -4.15 -9.16 -1.84
CA ILE A 83 -3.27 -8.62 -0.80
C ILE A 83 -2.03 -9.50 -0.74
N VAL A 84 -0.86 -8.93 -0.97
CA VAL A 84 0.43 -9.58 -0.77
C VAL A 84 1.19 -8.91 0.36
N VAL A 85 1.85 -9.72 1.19
CA VAL A 85 2.59 -9.21 2.35
C VAL A 85 4.00 -9.77 2.39
N CYS A 86 4.94 -8.97 2.89
CA CYS A 86 6.24 -9.43 3.33
C CYS A 86 6.20 -9.63 4.85
N PRO A 87 6.33 -10.85 5.36
CA PRO A 87 6.30 -11.13 6.79
C PRO A 87 7.65 -10.91 7.49
N HIS A 88 8.71 -10.64 6.72
CA HIS A 88 10.09 -10.62 7.19
C HIS A 88 10.48 -9.31 7.89
N GLY A 89 11.44 -9.40 8.81
CA GLY A 89 12.10 -8.27 9.43
C GLY A 89 13.03 -7.52 8.46
N PRO A 90 13.59 -6.36 8.90
CA PRO A 90 14.53 -5.60 8.07
C PRO A 90 15.79 -6.37 7.71
N ASP A 91 16.27 -7.19 8.63
CA ASP A 91 17.57 -7.87 8.57
C ASP A 91 17.50 -9.31 8.01
N ASP A 92 16.30 -9.79 7.66
CA ASP A 92 16.08 -11.17 7.17
C ASP A 92 16.59 -11.40 5.73
N GLY A 93 17.16 -10.41 5.05
CA GLY A 93 17.77 -10.55 3.73
C GLY A 93 16.80 -10.93 2.59
N CYS A 94 15.49 -10.98 2.83
CA CYS A 94 14.48 -11.44 1.86
C CYS A 94 14.42 -10.55 0.61
N VAL A 95 13.90 -11.11 -0.48
CA VAL A 95 13.72 -10.39 -1.76
C VAL A 95 12.39 -9.64 -1.86
N CYS A 96 11.44 -9.89 -0.94
CA CYS A 96 10.07 -9.36 -1.04
C CYS A 96 9.86 -8.04 -0.29
N ARG A 97 10.67 -7.75 0.75
CA ARG A 97 10.47 -6.55 1.56
C ARG A 97 10.81 -5.28 0.79
N LYS A 98 9.87 -4.34 0.68
CA LYS A 98 10.13 -2.99 0.17
C LYS A 98 11.27 -2.34 0.98
N PRO A 99 12.28 -1.71 0.33
CA PRO A 99 12.30 -1.19 -1.03
C PRO A 99 12.58 -2.19 -2.16
N LYS A 100 12.81 -3.47 -1.89
CA LYS A 100 12.96 -4.46 -2.95
C LYS A 100 11.63 -4.69 -3.67
N PRO A 101 11.64 -4.95 -4.99
CA PRO A 101 10.43 -5.01 -5.81
C PRO A 101 9.64 -6.33 -5.71
N GLY A 102 10.07 -7.29 -4.91
CA GLY A 102 9.56 -8.67 -4.94
C GLY A 102 8.06 -8.83 -4.70
N LEU A 103 7.42 -7.99 -3.86
CA LEU A 103 5.95 -7.99 -3.71
C LEU A 103 5.26 -7.55 -4.99
N LEU A 104 5.76 -6.47 -5.62
CA LEU A 104 5.20 -5.93 -6.87
C LEU A 104 5.38 -6.92 -8.02
N GLN A 105 6.56 -7.52 -8.15
CA GLN A 105 6.83 -8.58 -9.12
C GLN A 105 5.92 -9.80 -8.92
N ARG A 106 5.58 -10.14 -7.66
CA ARG A 106 4.61 -11.21 -7.37
C ARG A 106 3.22 -10.87 -7.89
N LEU A 107 2.79 -9.61 -7.79
CA LEU A 107 1.52 -9.15 -8.36
C LEU A 107 1.59 -9.16 -9.89
N ALA A 108 2.67 -8.66 -10.49
CA ALA A 108 2.88 -8.71 -11.95
C ALA A 108 2.75 -10.13 -12.51
N ARG A 109 3.41 -11.11 -11.88
CA ARG A 109 3.29 -12.53 -12.26
C ARG A 109 1.89 -13.08 -12.07
N HIS A 110 1.18 -12.67 -11.00
CA HIS A 110 -0.18 -13.15 -10.75
C HIS A 110 -1.18 -12.65 -11.80
N TYR A 111 -1.01 -11.40 -12.24
CA TYR A 111 -1.87 -10.80 -13.27
C TYR A 111 -1.34 -10.99 -14.69
N GLU A 112 -0.21 -11.67 -14.85
CA GLU A 112 0.47 -11.89 -16.13
C GLU A 112 0.64 -10.59 -16.93
N THR A 113 1.02 -9.50 -16.22
CA THR A 113 1.08 -8.16 -16.80
C THR A 113 2.35 -7.42 -16.44
N SER A 114 2.74 -6.47 -17.30
CA SER A 114 3.78 -5.48 -16.98
C SER A 114 3.27 -4.49 -15.94
N LEU A 115 4.17 -3.96 -15.11
CA LEU A 115 3.87 -2.86 -14.20
C LEU A 115 4.14 -1.48 -14.82
N ALA A 116 4.58 -1.40 -16.07
CA ALA A 116 4.78 -0.13 -16.75
C ALA A 116 3.48 0.70 -16.75
N GLY A 117 3.55 1.93 -16.22
CA GLY A 117 2.39 2.81 -16.07
C GLY A 117 1.42 2.46 -14.94
N VAL A 118 1.64 1.35 -14.20
CA VAL A 118 0.78 0.98 -13.08
C VAL A 118 1.08 1.86 -11.86
N PRO A 119 0.13 2.65 -11.35
CA PRO A 119 0.35 3.44 -10.15
C PRO A 119 0.57 2.55 -8.92
N VAL A 120 1.62 2.88 -8.15
CA VAL A 120 1.92 2.29 -6.84
C VAL A 120 1.90 3.42 -5.82
N ILE A 121 0.87 3.42 -4.98
CA ILE A 121 0.64 4.49 -4.00
C ILE A 121 1.22 4.07 -2.65
N GLY A 122 2.12 4.88 -2.11
CA GLY A 122 2.75 4.68 -0.82
C GLY A 122 2.95 5.98 -0.05
N ASP A 123 3.25 5.85 1.25
CA ASP A 123 3.58 6.98 2.13
C ASP A 123 5.07 7.05 2.48
N SER A 124 5.85 6.06 2.09
CA SER A 124 7.26 5.94 2.46
C SER A 124 8.19 5.85 1.25
N LEU A 125 9.43 6.28 1.43
CA LEU A 125 10.47 6.17 0.40
C LEU A 125 10.62 4.73 -0.10
N ARG A 126 10.47 3.74 0.78
CA ARG A 126 10.55 2.31 0.44
C ARG A 126 9.50 1.88 -0.57
N ASP A 127 8.31 2.49 -0.55
CA ASP A 127 7.24 2.20 -1.51
C ASP A 127 7.60 2.72 -2.88
N LEU A 128 8.09 3.96 -2.94
CA LEU A 128 8.47 4.63 -4.17
C LEU A 128 9.67 3.95 -4.84
N GLU A 129 10.67 3.58 -4.04
CA GLU A 129 11.85 2.84 -4.53
C GLU A 129 11.46 1.46 -5.05
N ALA A 130 10.57 0.74 -4.34
CA ALA A 130 10.05 -0.56 -4.81
C ALA A 130 9.28 -0.41 -6.13
N ALA A 131 8.46 0.64 -6.25
CA ALA A 131 7.73 0.95 -7.47
C ALA A 131 8.68 1.22 -8.65
N ALA A 132 9.65 2.10 -8.47
CA ALA A 132 10.65 2.42 -9.48
C ALA A 132 11.47 1.19 -9.89
N ALA A 133 11.91 0.38 -8.92
CA ALA A 133 12.66 -0.86 -9.16
C ALA A 133 11.83 -1.94 -9.89
N ALA A 134 10.51 -1.88 -9.79
CA ALA A 134 9.59 -2.77 -10.50
C ALA A 134 9.15 -2.22 -11.88
N GLY A 135 9.60 -1.03 -12.27
CA GLY A 135 9.17 -0.35 -13.51
C GLY A 135 7.75 0.22 -13.44
N ALA A 136 7.17 0.34 -12.24
CA ALA A 136 5.86 0.91 -12.00
C ALA A 136 5.94 2.44 -11.82
N THR A 137 4.80 3.12 -11.79
CA THR A 137 4.70 4.56 -11.54
C THR A 137 4.55 4.84 -10.04
N PRO A 138 5.58 5.37 -9.36
CA PRO A 138 5.49 5.70 -7.95
C PRO A 138 4.58 6.93 -7.74
N VAL A 139 3.73 6.85 -6.73
CA VAL A 139 2.85 7.95 -6.28
C VAL A 139 2.97 8.07 -4.76
N LEU A 140 3.23 9.28 -4.27
CA LEU A 140 3.34 9.58 -2.85
C LEU A 140 2.03 10.15 -2.32
N VAL A 141 1.61 9.70 -1.14
CA VAL A 141 0.58 10.39 -0.35
C VAL A 141 1.18 10.95 0.93
N ARG A 142 0.74 12.17 1.34
CA ARG A 142 1.24 12.87 2.53
C ARG A 142 0.71 12.32 3.85
N SER A 143 -0.31 11.45 3.80
CA SER A 143 -0.76 10.70 4.97
C SER A 143 0.35 9.79 5.51
N GLY A 144 0.17 9.22 6.70
CA GLY A 144 1.19 8.39 7.33
C GLY A 144 2.54 9.10 7.50
N ASN A 145 3.58 8.54 6.90
CA ASN A 145 4.94 9.09 6.88
C ASN A 145 5.18 10.05 5.70
N GLY A 146 4.20 10.25 4.82
CA GLY A 146 4.39 10.88 3.53
C GLY A 146 4.95 12.29 3.57
N LYS A 147 4.54 13.14 4.50
CA LYS A 147 5.13 14.50 4.68
C LYS A 147 6.63 14.45 4.97
N LYS A 148 7.06 13.49 5.81
CA LYS A 148 8.48 13.29 6.11
C LYS A 148 9.23 12.73 4.90
N THR A 149 8.59 11.86 4.14
CA THR A 149 9.12 11.27 2.91
C THR A 149 9.29 12.35 1.84
N GLU A 150 8.29 13.18 1.60
CA GLU A 150 8.32 14.28 0.62
C GLU A 150 9.51 15.22 0.87
N ALA A 151 9.75 15.62 2.14
CA ALA A 151 10.84 16.49 2.51
C ALA A 151 12.25 15.90 2.28
N ARG A 152 12.35 14.58 2.00
CA ARG A 152 13.61 13.85 1.86
C ARG A 152 13.70 13.06 0.55
N LEU A 153 12.87 13.38 -0.44
CA LEU A 153 12.89 12.69 -1.71
C LEU A 153 14.25 12.83 -2.41
N PRO A 154 14.89 11.72 -2.79
CA PRO A 154 16.12 11.76 -3.56
C PRO A 154 15.85 12.33 -4.96
N GLY A 155 16.90 12.84 -5.62
CA GLY A 155 16.78 13.49 -6.93
C GLY A 155 16.03 12.68 -7.98
N ALA A 156 16.26 11.38 -8.03
CA ALA A 156 15.59 10.46 -8.97
C ALA A 156 14.06 10.33 -8.76
N LEU A 157 13.56 10.68 -7.58
CA LEU A 157 12.14 10.60 -7.21
C LEU A 157 11.49 11.98 -6.97
N ARG A 158 12.18 13.09 -7.29
CA ARG A 158 11.66 14.45 -7.06
C ARG A 158 10.40 14.79 -7.87
N ASN A 159 10.21 14.13 -8.99
CA ASN A 159 9.09 14.39 -9.91
C ASN A 159 7.94 13.38 -9.74
N VAL A 160 7.91 12.62 -8.65
CA VAL A 160 6.76 11.73 -8.38
C VAL A 160 5.51 12.56 -8.11
N ALA A 161 4.36 12.07 -8.56
CA ALA A 161 3.09 12.69 -8.22
C ALA A 161 2.86 12.59 -6.70
N VAL A 162 2.45 13.71 -6.08
CA VAL A 162 2.21 13.81 -4.64
C VAL A 162 0.80 14.29 -4.37
N PHE A 163 0.08 13.57 -3.52
CA PHE A 163 -1.28 13.92 -3.10
C PHE A 163 -1.37 13.98 -1.57
N ASP A 164 -2.36 14.68 -1.04
CA ASP A 164 -2.51 14.79 0.41
C ASP A 164 -2.83 13.43 1.07
N ASP A 165 -3.66 12.63 0.42
CA ASP A 165 -4.10 11.30 0.87
C ASP A 165 -4.57 10.44 -0.31
N LEU A 166 -5.00 9.21 0.00
CA LEU A 166 -5.54 8.30 -1.01
C LEU A 166 -6.81 8.85 -1.68
N ALA A 167 -7.63 9.62 -0.96
CA ALA A 167 -8.84 10.19 -1.54
C ALA A 167 -8.52 11.26 -2.59
N ALA A 168 -7.51 12.10 -2.34
CA ALA A 168 -7.04 13.07 -3.32
C ALA A 168 -6.43 12.36 -4.56
N ALA A 169 -5.61 11.33 -4.34
CA ALA A 169 -5.03 10.54 -5.43
C ALA A 169 -6.11 9.86 -6.27
N ALA A 170 -7.13 9.27 -5.63
CA ALA A 170 -8.22 8.58 -6.33
C ALA A 170 -9.03 9.54 -7.21
N ARG A 171 -9.36 10.73 -6.71
CA ARG A 171 -10.09 11.74 -7.50
C ARG A 171 -9.34 12.17 -8.77
N GLU A 172 -8.03 12.21 -8.73
CA GLU A 172 -7.22 12.60 -9.91
C GLU A 172 -7.04 11.42 -10.87
N LEU A 173 -6.78 10.22 -10.35
CA LEU A 173 -6.52 9.03 -11.16
C LEU A 173 -7.78 8.42 -11.77
N ALA A 174 -8.97 8.72 -11.23
CA ALA A 174 -10.26 8.23 -11.73
C ALA A 174 -10.88 9.14 -12.83
N ARG A 175 -10.21 10.23 -13.23
CA ARG A 175 -10.64 11.11 -14.33
C ARG A 175 -10.29 10.51 -15.68
#